data_b467613c4d00ccefc1ec6540ab81776e
#
_entry.id   b467613c4d00ccefc1ec6540ab81776e
#
_cell.length_a   1.000
_cell.length_b   1.000
_cell.length_c   1.000
_cell.angle_alpha   90.00
_cell.angle_beta   90.00
_cell.angle_gamma   90.00
#
_symmetry.space_group_name_H-M   'P 1'
#
loop_
_entity.id
_entity.type
_entity.pdbx_description
1 polymer ?
#
loop_
_entity_poly.entity_id
_entity_poly.type
_entity_poly.pdbx_seq_one_letter_code
_entity_poly.pdbx_strand_id
1 'polypeptide(L)'
;MVCSGDAGVYGMAGLLYEMGEAYPGVEIRVVPGVTAALSGAAVLGAPLSHDFALISLSDLLTPYELIEKRLALAAQADFVICLYNPSSHNRPDYLKKACEILLRYKRGETVCGYVRNIGREGEEAEILSLLQLREAQVDMFTTVFIGNSTTRRIGDKMVTQRGYRIENQEGNRV
;
A
#
# COMPACT_ATOMS: atom_id res chain seq x y z
N MET A 1 -9.61 -22.62 -8.18
CA MET A 1 -10.16 -21.34 -7.63
C MET A 1 -9.46 -20.18 -8.35
N VAL A 2 -10.14 -19.06 -8.59
CA VAL A 2 -9.57 -17.85 -9.21
C VAL A 2 -9.65 -16.72 -8.21
N CYS A 3 -8.54 -15.98 -8.03
CA CYS A 3 -8.44 -14.82 -7.15
C CYS A 3 -8.11 -13.57 -7.98
N SER A 4 -8.61 -12.40 -7.57
CA SER A 4 -8.16 -11.12 -8.09
C SER A 4 -6.83 -10.75 -7.44
N GLY A 5 -5.86 -10.28 -8.22
CA GLY A 5 -4.52 -9.96 -7.72
C GLY A 5 -3.66 -11.21 -7.49
N ASP A 6 -2.98 -11.28 -6.35
CA ASP A 6 -2.16 -12.43 -5.96
C ASP A 6 -2.85 -13.27 -4.88
N ALA A 7 -2.91 -14.58 -5.08
CA ALA A 7 -3.60 -15.49 -4.18
C ALA A 7 -2.92 -15.61 -2.79
N GLY A 8 -1.62 -15.32 -2.69
CA GLY A 8 -0.83 -15.38 -1.46
C GLY A 8 -0.76 -14.05 -0.68
N VAL A 9 -1.21 -12.92 -1.28
CA VAL A 9 -1.14 -11.61 -0.66
C VAL A 9 -2.55 -11.16 -0.23
N TYR A 10 -2.89 -11.37 1.04
CA TYR A 10 -4.24 -11.18 1.59
C TYR A 10 -5.33 -11.92 0.78
N GLY A 11 -4.93 -13.00 0.10
CA GLY A 11 -5.77 -13.83 -0.75
C GLY A 11 -6.15 -15.16 -0.09
N MET A 12 -6.68 -16.07 -0.88
CA MET A 12 -7.28 -17.32 -0.41
C MET A 12 -6.26 -18.48 -0.27
N ALA A 13 -5.00 -18.31 -0.71
CA ALA A 13 -4.04 -19.42 -0.74
C ALA A 13 -3.78 -20.01 0.65
N GLY A 14 -3.57 -19.15 1.67
CA GLY A 14 -3.36 -19.62 3.05
C GLY A 14 -4.51 -20.49 3.56
N LEU A 15 -5.75 -20.00 3.40
CA LEU A 15 -6.95 -20.73 3.81
C LEU A 15 -7.08 -22.08 3.09
N LEU A 16 -6.74 -22.14 1.80
CA LEU A 16 -6.79 -23.41 1.06
C LEU A 16 -5.76 -24.42 1.58
N TYR A 17 -4.56 -23.99 1.95
CA TYR A 17 -3.57 -24.86 2.57
C TYR A 17 -4.04 -25.39 3.92
N GLU A 18 -4.60 -24.52 4.78
CA GLU A 18 -5.18 -24.92 6.06
C GLU A 18 -6.31 -25.95 5.89
N MET A 19 -7.23 -25.70 4.95
CA MET A 19 -8.30 -26.66 4.64
C MET A 19 -7.77 -27.95 4.03
N GLY A 20 -6.68 -27.89 3.27
CA GLY A 20 -6.04 -29.02 2.60
C GLY A 20 -5.54 -30.10 3.55
N GLU A 21 -5.25 -29.77 4.81
CA GLU A 21 -4.86 -30.75 5.83
C GLU A 21 -5.90 -31.86 6.01
N ALA A 22 -7.19 -31.54 5.82
CA ALA A 22 -8.29 -32.51 5.88
C ALA A 22 -8.43 -33.36 4.60
N TYR A 23 -7.68 -33.04 3.54
CA TYR A 23 -7.79 -33.68 2.23
C TYR A 23 -6.43 -34.11 1.67
N PRO A 24 -5.75 -35.11 2.27
CA PRO A 24 -4.34 -35.46 1.95
C PRO A 24 -4.11 -35.96 0.52
N GLY A 25 -5.19 -36.27 -0.22
CA GLY A 25 -5.10 -36.65 -1.65
C GLY A 25 -5.22 -35.47 -2.64
N VAL A 26 -5.36 -34.24 -2.15
CA VAL A 26 -5.50 -33.04 -2.99
C VAL A 26 -4.19 -32.26 -3.04
N GLU A 27 -3.61 -32.13 -4.23
CA GLU A 27 -2.46 -31.25 -4.43
C GLU A 27 -2.95 -29.79 -4.59
N ILE A 28 -2.38 -28.87 -3.81
CA ILE A 28 -2.65 -27.44 -3.92
C ILE A 28 -1.42 -26.76 -4.52
N ARG A 29 -1.61 -26.11 -5.67
CA ARG A 29 -0.58 -25.35 -6.36
C ARG A 29 -1.01 -23.89 -6.52
N VAL A 30 -0.22 -22.97 -5.98
CA VAL A 30 -0.46 -21.52 -6.12
C VAL A 30 0.24 -21.01 -7.36
N VAL A 31 -0.49 -20.31 -8.21
CA VAL A 31 0.05 -19.54 -9.34
C VAL A 31 0.11 -18.07 -8.91
N PRO A 32 1.29 -17.42 -8.95
CA PRO A 32 1.43 -16.03 -8.53
C PRO A 32 0.67 -15.09 -9.47
N GLY A 33 0.21 -13.97 -8.92
CA GLY A 33 -0.44 -12.89 -9.63
C GLY A 33 0.17 -11.54 -9.28
N VAL A 34 -0.40 -10.46 -9.81
CA VAL A 34 0.03 -9.10 -9.49
C VAL A 34 -0.92 -8.50 -8.46
N THR A 35 -0.43 -8.36 -7.23
CA THR A 35 -1.20 -7.77 -6.13
C THR A 35 -1.48 -6.28 -6.36
N ALA A 36 -2.57 -5.75 -5.82
CA ALA A 36 -2.97 -4.35 -5.95
C ALA A 36 -1.88 -3.35 -5.51
N ALA A 37 -1.02 -3.72 -4.56
CA ALA A 37 0.11 -2.89 -4.17
C ALA A 37 1.07 -2.62 -5.35
N LEU A 38 1.41 -3.65 -6.11
CA LEU A 38 2.32 -3.51 -7.26
C LEU A 38 1.62 -2.86 -8.46
N SER A 39 0.37 -3.24 -8.72
CA SER A 39 -0.42 -2.66 -9.82
C SER A 39 -0.70 -1.18 -9.58
N GLY A 40 -1.13 -0.78 -8.38
CA GLY A 40 -1.37 0.62 -8.05
C GLY A 40 -0.09 1.45 -7.99
N ALA A 41 1.03 0.85 -7.54
CA ALA A 41 2.33 1.51 -7.58
C ALA A 41 2.73 1.86 -9.02
N ALA A 42 2.49 0.97 -9.98
CA ALA A 42 2.77 1.21 -11.41
C ALA A 42 1.93 2.38 -11.99
N VAL A 43 0.68 2.53 -11.55
CA VAL A 43 -0.18 3.67 -11.95
C VAL A 43 0.39 4.98 -11.40
N LEU A 44 0.80 5.01 -10.13
CA LEU A 44 1.36 6.20 -9.48
C LEU A 44 2.79 6.53 -9.94
N GLY A 45 3.55 5.55 -10.46
CA GLY A 45 4.93 5.71 -10.87
C GLY A 45 5.84 4.65 -10.27
N ALA A 46 6.70 5.01 -9.31
CA ALA A 46 7.63 4.09 -8.66
C ALA A 46 7.71 4.34 -7.13
N PRO A 47 6.60 4.34 -6.39
CA PRO A 47 6.62 4.60 -4.94
C PRO A 47 7.29 3.48 -4.15
N LEU A 48 7.31 2.24 -4.66
CA LEU A 48 7.83 1.04 -3.98
C LEU A 48 9.25 0.67 -4.41
N SER A 49 10.04 1.63 -4.89
CA SER A 49 11.43 1.38 -5.31
C SER A 49 12.41 1.15 -4.15
N HIS A 50 11.97 1.27 -2.91
CA HIS A 50 12.71 1.02 -1.67
C HIS A 50 11.92 0.07 -0.76
N ASP A 51 12.40 -0.17 0.46
CA ASP A 51 11.72 -1.03 1.43
C ASP A 51 10.30 -0.53 1.72
N PHE A 52 9.35 -1.43 1.73
CA PHE A 52 7.97 -1.09 2.01
C PHE A 52 7.26 -2.11 2.89
N ALA A 53 6.26 -1.66 3.61
CA ALA A 53 5.35 -2.47 4.40
C ALA A 53 3.96 -2.48 3.75
N LEU A 54 3.35 -3.65 3.63
CA LEU A 54 1.98 -3.83 3.18
C LEU A 54 1.11 -4.17 4.39
N ILE A 55 0.15 -3.29 4.72
CA ILE A 55 -0.68 -3.40 5.92
C ILE A 55 -2.16 -3.31 5.53
N SER A 56 -2.95 -4.28 5.97
CA SER A 56 -4.41 -4.20 5.88
C SER A 56 -4.98 -3.48 7.10
N LEU A 57 -5.87 -2.52 6.87
CA LEU A 57 -6.62 -1.86 7.94
C LEU A 57 -7.87 -2.64 8.39
N SER A 58 -8.10 -3.84 7.83
CA SER A 58 -9.21 -4.69 8.25
C SER A 58 -8.93 -5.32 9.63
N ASP A 59 -9.80 -5.05 10.58
CA ASP A 59 -9.77 -5.58 11.95
C ASP A 59 -10.64 -6.84 12.15
N LEU A 60 -11.11 -7.46 11.06
CA LEU A 60 -11.96 -8.64 11.14
C LEU A 60 -11.22 -9.86 11.70
N LEU A 61 -9.95 -10.03 11.35
CA LEU A 61 -9.12 -11.16 11.77
C LEU A 61 -7.87 -10.72 12.55
N THR A 62 -7.64 -9.41 12.66
CA THR A 62 -6.45 -8.85 13.33
C THR A 62 -6.92 -7.76 14.32
N PRO A 63 -6.57 -7.85 15.62
CA PRO A 63 -6.89 -6.80 16.58
C PRO A 63 -6.39 -5.43 16.11
N TYR A 64 -7.22 -4.39 16.28
CA TYR A 64 -6.91 -3.05 15.79
C TYR A 64 -5.63 -2.48 16.41
N GLU A 65 -5.37 -2.75 17.70
CA GLU A 65 -4.15 -2.34 18.41
C GLU A 65 -2.87 -2.90 17.76
N LEU A 66 -2.96 -4.09 17.16
CA LEU A 66 -1.84 -4.67 16.43
C LEU A 66 -1.63 -3.95 15.07
N ILE A 67 -2.72 -3.53 14.43
CA ILE A 67 -2.64 -2.71 13.21
C ILE A 67 -1.99 -1.36 13.52
N GLU A 68 -2.42 -0.69 14.58
CA GLU A 68 -1.83 0.58 15.05
C GLU A 68 -0.33 0.43 15.34
N LYS A 69 0.07 -0.63 16.03
CA LYS A 69 1.48 -0.93 16.32
C LYS A 69 2.29 -1.12 15.04
N ARG A 70 1.75 -1.85 14.05
CA ARG A 70 2.41 -2.05 12.74
C ARG A 70 2.59 -0.74 11.98
N LEU A 71 1.57 0.12 11.95
CA LEU A 71 1.63 1.44 11.35
C LEU A 71 2.71 2.31 11.99
N ALA A 72 2.74 2.38 13.33
CA ALA A 72 3.70 3.17 14.08
C ALA A 72 5.14 2.69 13.82
N LEU A 73 5.41 1.39 13.90
CA LEU A 73 6.75 0.83 13.70
C LEU A 73 7.23 0.99 12.25
N ALA A 74 6.36 0.79 11.25
CA ALA A 74 6.70 1.00 9.86
C ALA A 74 7.01 2.49 9.56
N ALA A 75 6.27 3.40 10.20
CA ALA A 75 6.52 4.84 10.06
C ALA A 75 7.82 5.27 10.74
N GLN A 76 8.13 4.75 11.93
CA GLN A 76 9.39 5.00 12.65
C GLN A 76 10.61 4.49 11.89
N ALA A 77 10.50 3.33 11.26
CA ALA A 77 11.56 2.73 10.44
C ALA A 77 11.67 3.34 9.04
N ASP A 78 10.91 4.40 8.77
CA ASP A 78 10.87 5.12 7.49
C ASP A 78 10.55 4.24 6.27
N PHE A 79 9.77 3.18 6.44
CA PHE A 79 9.24 2.41 5.32
C PHE A 79 8.27 3.23 4.47
N VAL A 80 8.23 2.95 3.17
CA VAL A 80 7.04 3.23 2.37
C VAL A 80 5.92 2.31 2.87
N ILE A 81 4.70 2.83 3.03
CA ILE A 81 3.58 2.05 3.57
C ILE A 81 2.50 1.96 2.52
N CYS A 82 2.09 0.73 2.19
CA CYS A 82 0.94 0.45 1.34
C CYS A 82 -0.22 -0.05 2.20
N LEU A 83 -1.40 0.56 2.09
CA LEU A 83 -2.57 0.19 2.88
C LEU A 83 -3.63 -0.47 2.01
N TYR A 84 -4.11 -1.63 2.47
CA TYR A 84 -5.28 -2.32 1.96
C TYR A 84 -6.48 -2.09 2.88
N ASN A 85 -7.69 -2.17 2.32
CA ASN A 85 -8.95 -1.98 3.04
C ASN A 85 -8.99 -0.65 3.82
N PRO A 86 -8.68 0.50 3.20
CA PRO A 86 -8.55 1.77 3.89
C PRO A 86 -9.88 2.29 4.44
N SER A 87 -11.00 1.81 3.89
CA SER A 87 -12.34 2.16 4.33
C SER A 87 -13.33 1.05 3.99
N SER A 88 -14.44 0.98 4.70
CA SER A 88 -15.61 0.19 4.38
C SER A 88 -16.86 0.84 4.98
N HIS A 89 -18.06 0.34 4.65
CA HIS A 89 -19.32 0.86 5.20
C HIS A 89 -19.31 0.94 6.74
N ASN A 90 -18.75 -0.09 7.40
CA ASN A 90 -18.70 -0.17 8.87
C ASN A 90 -17.44 0.50 9.46
N ARG A 91 -16.51 0.99 8.64
CA ARG A 91 -15.21 1.54 9.03
C ARG A 91 -14.83 2.73 8.15
N PRO A 92 -15.65 3.79 8.10
CA PRO A 92 -15.43 4.92 7.20
C PRO A 92 -14.23 5.80 7.63
N ASP A 93 -13.82 5.74 8.89
CA ASP A 93 -12.79 6.59 9.51
C ASP A 93 -11.42 5.93 9.65
N TYR A 94 -11.24 4.68 9.18
CA TYR A 94 -9.99 3.94 9.39
C TYR A 94 -8.78 4.55 8.68
N LEU A 95 -8.94 5.09 7.48
CA LEU A 95 -7.85 5.83 6.83
C LEU A 95 -7.44 7.06 7.64
N LYS A 96 -8.42 7.83 8.12
CA LYS A 96 -8.16 9.01 8.96
C LYS A 96 -7.37 8.66 10.21
N LYS A 97 -7.80 7.63 10.95
CA LYS A 97 -7.09 7.12 12.14
C LYS A 97 -5.67 6.64 11.81
N ALA A 98 -5.50 5.92 10.70
CA ALA A 98 -4.17 5.51 10.25
C ALA A 98 -3.28 6.72 9.96
N CYS A 99 -3.77 7.74 9.25
CA CYS A 99 -3.03 8.97 8.99
C CYS A 99 -2.66 9.72 10.28
N GLU A 100 -3.54 9.77 11.28
CA GLU A 100 -3.26 10.39 12.58
C GLU A 100 -2.12 9.68 13.34
N ILE A 101 -2.03 8.36 13.24
CA ILE A 101 -0.90 7.58 13.77
C ILE A 101 0.38 7.93 13.01
N LEU A 102 0.33 7.93 11.68
CA LEU A 102 1.48 8.19 10.82
C LEU A 102 2.03 9.62 10.99
N LEU A 103 1.17 10.61 11.21
CA LEU A 103 1.55 12.01 11.44
C LEU A 103 2.36 12.24 12.73
N ARG A 104 2.39 11.27 13.65
CA ARG A 104 3.29 11.32 14.82
C ARG A 104 4.75 11.06 14.48
N TYR A 105 5.02 10.49 13.30
CA TYR A 105 6.36 10.03 12.87
C TYR A 105 6.78 10.57 11.51
N LYS A 106 5.82 10.89 10.64
CA LYS A 106 6.04 11.42 9.29
C LYS A 106 5.55 12.86 9.20
N ARG A 107 6.16 13.63 8.31
CA ARG A 107 5.78 15.04 8.08
C ARG A 107 4.43 15.11 7.38
N GLY A 108 3.68 16.18 7.63
CA GLY A 108 2.39 16.43 6.99
C GLY A 108 2.48 16.55 5.46
N GLU A 109 3.62 17.03 4.95
CA GLU A 109 3.92 17.17 3.51
C GLU A 109 4.42 15.88 2.86
N THR A 110 4.60 14.78 3.62
CA THR A 110 5.00 13.48 3.07
C THR A 110 4.14 13.16 1.86
N VAL A 111 4.79 12.85 0.73
CA VAL A 111 4.10 12.54 -0.52
C VAL A 111 3.38 11.19 -0.36
N CYS A 112 2.10 11.21 -0.64
CA CYS A 112 1.21 10.04 -0.62
C CYS A 112 0.49 9.94 -1.95
N GLY A 113 -0.18 8.82 -2.17
CA GLY A 113 -1.09 8.63 -3.28
C GLY A 113 -2.10 7.54 -3.01
N TYR A 114 -3.16 7.51 -3.78
CA TYR A 114 -4.07 6.38 -3.81
C TYR A 114 -4.48 6.04 -5.23
N VAL A 115 -4.88 4.79 -5.43
CA VAL A 115 -5.48 4.33 -6.68
C VAL A 115 -6.74 3.55 -6.34
N ARG A 116 -7.85 3.94 -6.97
CA ARG A 116 -9.15 3.29 -6.89
C ARG A 116 -9.39 2.47 -8.15
N ASN A 117 -10.10 1.35 -8.04
CA ASN A 117 -10.50 0.49 -9.16
C ASN A 117 -9.34 0.07 -10.07
N ILE A 118 -8.18 -0.26 -9.52
CA ILE A 118 -6.96 -0.62 -10.27
C ILE A 118 -7.27 -1.66 -11.34
N GLY A 119 -6.97 -1.33 -12.62
CA GLY A 119 -7.17 -2.19 -13.77
C GLY A 119 -8.65 -2.44 -14.12
N ARG A 120 -9.57 -1.60 -13.66
CA ARG A 120 -11.02 -1.69 -13.89
C ARG A 120 -11.55 -0.40 -14.51
N GLU A 121 -12.78 -0.45 -15.01
CA GLU A 121 -13.49 0.76 -15.42
C GLU A 121 -13.62 1.74 -14.24
N GLY A 122 -13.36 3.02 -14.50
CA GLY A 122 -13.31 4.06 -13.47
C GLY A 122 -12.04 4.02 -12.62
N GLU A 123 -10.91 3.53 -13.16
CA GLU A 123 -9.61 3.68 -12.49
C GLU A 123 -9.31 5.16 -12.26
N GLU A 124 -9.01 5.51 -11.02
CA GLU A 124 -8.72 6.88 -10.58
C GLU A 124 -7.49 6.87 -9.69
N ALA A 125 -6.57 7.80 -9.90
CA ALA A 125 -5.35 7.95 -9.11
C ALA A 125 -5.14 9.40 -8.70
N GLU A 126 -4.70 9.61 -7.47
CA GLU A 126 -4.35 10.93 -6.96
C GLU A 126 -3.04 10.89 -6.16
N ILE A 127 -2.21 11.94 -6.33
CA ILE A 127 -0.99 12.16 -5.54
C ILE A 127 -1.19 13.43 -4.71
N LEU A 128 -1.04 13.30 -3.39
CA LEU A 128 -1.39 14.31 -2.41
C LEU A 128 -0.45 14.23 -1.20
N SER A 129 -0.54 15.16 -0.26
CA SER A 129 0.20 15.11 1.00
C SER A 129 -0.49 14.20 2.04
N LEU A 130 0.25 13.80 3.08
CA LEU A 130 -0.32 13.01 4.19
C LEU A 130 -1.44 13.76 4.91
N LEU A 131 -1.35 15.10 5.04
CA LEU A 131 -2.44 15.92 5.60
C LEU A 131 -3.70 15.89 4.72
N GLN A 132 -3.54 15.96 3.40
CA GLN A 132 -4.67 15.86 2.48
C GLN A 132 -5.25 14.45 2.45
N LEU A 133 -4.39 13.42 2.47
CA LEU A 133 -4.82 12.02 2.52
C LEU A 133 -5.69 11.72 3.73
N ARG A 134 -5.41 12.33 4.89
CA ARG A 134 -6.22 12.19 6.10
C ARG A 134 -7.69 12.57 5.89
N GLU A 135 -7.96 13.53 5.00
CA GLU A 135 -9.31 14.03 4.70
C GLU A 135 -9.91 13.40 3.43
N ALA A 136 -9.13 12.54 2.74
CA ALA A 136 -9.58 11.91 1.49
C ALA A 136 -10.71 10.90 1.73
N GLN A 137 -11.69 10.91 0.82
CA GLN A 137 -12.77 9.94 0.81
C GLN A 137 -12.39 8.74 -0.06
N VAL A 138 -12.22 7.61 0.57
CA VAL A 138 -11.83 6.36 -0.09
C VAL A 138 -12.80 5.24 0.24
N ASP A 139 -12.75 4.17 -0.54
CA ASP A 139 -13.58 2.98 -0.38
C ASP A 139 -12.73 1.71 -0.28
N MET A 140 -13.38 0.55 -0.22
CA MET A 140 -12.70 -0.74 -0.13
C MET A 140 -11.98 -1.16 -1.43
N PHE A 141 -12.23 -0.49 -2.56
CA PHE A 141 -11.55 -0.72 -3.84
C PHE A 141 -10.32 0.17 -4.02
N THR A 142 -9.96 0.90 -2.98
CA THR A 142 -8.82 1.84 -2.99
C THR A 142 -7.60 1.20 -2.33
N THR A 143 -6.44 1.36 -2.98
CA THR A 143 -5.13 1.05 -2.40
C THR A 143 -4.40 2.36 -2.16
N VAL A 144 -3.86 2.54 -0.94
CA VAL A 144 -3.22 3.78 -0.50
C VAL A 144 -1.73 3.58 -0.34
N PHE A 145 -0.95 4.61 -0.70
CA PHE A 145 0.51 4.61 -0.63
C PHE A 145 0.98 5.83 0.16
N ILE A 146 1.77 5.61 1.20
CA ILE A 146 2.39 6.65 2.00
C ILE A 146 3.89 6.55 1.81
N GLY A 147 4.50 7.63 1.29
CA GLY A 147 5.93 7.69 1.02
C GLY A 147 6.79 7.68 2.28
N ASN A 148 8.08 7.58 2.07
CA ASN A 148 9.10 7.76 3.10
C ASN A 148 9.84 9.10 2.93
N SER A 149 10.91 9.32 3.70
CA SER A 149 11.70 10.57 3.66
C SER A 149 12.33 10.87 2.29
N THR A 150 12.52 9.86 1.43
CA THR A 150 13.09 9.99 0.09
C THR A 150 12.05 10.02 -1.03
N THR A 151 10.76 9.88 -0.69
CA THR A 151 9.69 9.92 -1.69
C THR A 151 9.42 11.35 -2.15
N ARG A 152 9.34 11.53 -3.46
CA ARG A 152 9.10 12.84 -4.11
C ARG A 152 8.04 12.71 -5.20
N ARG A 153 7.40 13.84 -5.48
CA ARG A 153 6.61 14.01 -6.70
C ARG A 153 7.54 14.48 -7.82
N ILE A 154 7.61 13.73 -8.92
CA ILE A 154 8.39 14.07 -10.13
C ILE A 154 7.39 14.16 -11.29
N GLY A 155 7.07 15.39 -11.70
CA GLY A 155 5.97 15.65 -12.63
C GLY A 155 4.63 15.19 -12.05
N ASP A 156 3.99 14.27 -12.72
CA ASP A 156 2.72 13.64 -12.33
C ASP A 156 2.91 12.29 -11.59
N LYS A 157 4.14 11.94 -11.22
CA LYS A 157 4.47 10.63 -10.62
C LYS A 157 4.97 10.73 -9.19
N MET A 158 4.65 9.70 -8.41
CA MET A 158 5.17 9.45 -7.06
C MET A 158 6.37 8.50 -7.17
N VAL A 159 7.54 8.95 -6.73
CA VAL A 159 8.80 8.19 -6.86
C VAL A 159 9.55 8.17 -5.53
N THR A 160 9.92 7.00 -5.05
CA THR A 160 10.82 6.82 -3.91
C THR A 160 12.25 6.63 -4.42
N GLN A 161 13.15 7.53 -4.07
CA GLN A 161 14.52 7.52 -4.55
C GLN A 161 15.37 6.49 -3.80
N ARG A 162 16.19 5.73 -4.52
CA ARG A 162 17.15 4.77 -3.95
C ARG A 162 18.54 5.38 -3.69
N GLY A 163 18.71 6.68 -3.94
CA GLY A 163 20.01 7.35 -3.76
C GLY A 163 21.01 7.09 -4.88
N TYR A 164 20.55 6.71 -6.09
CA TYR A 164 21.43 6.66 -7.25
C TYR A 164 21.98 8.06 -7.51
N ARG A 165 23.30 8.15 -7.75
CA ARG A 165 23.95 9.39 -8.21
C ARG A 165 23.72 9.48 -9.72
N ILE A 166 22.89 10.42 -10.14
CA ILE A 166 22.67 10.72 -11.56
C ILE A 166 23.57 11.91 -11.89
N GLU A 167 24.54 11.73 -12.80
CA GLU A 167 25.32 12.81 -13.37
C GLU A 167 24.62 13.33 -14.59
N ASN A 168 24.40 14.63 -14.67
CA ASN A 168 23.88 15.28 -15.88
C ASN A 168 24.94 15.23 -16.98
N GLN A 169 24.51 15.36 -18.27
CA GLN A 169 25.42 15.46 -19.40
C GLN A 169 26.45 16.62 -19.28
N GLU A 170 26.24 17.54 -18.34
CA GLU A 170 27.14 18.65 -18.02
C GLU A 170 28.07 18.36 -16.80
N GLY A 171 28.06 17.13 -16.27
CA GLY A 171 28.91 16.75 -15.11
C GLY A 171 28.46 17.31 -13.75
N ASN A 172 27.32 17.99 -13.70
CA ASN A 172 26.75 18.48 -12.44
C ASN A 172 25.90 17.42 -11.74
N ARG A 173 26.08 17.29 -10.42
CA ARG A 173 25.26 16.38 -9.59
C ARG A 173 23.84 16.95 -9.43
N VAL A 174 22.85 16.14 -9.70
CA VAL A 174 21.44 16.40 -9.42
C VAL A 174 21.02 15.57 -8.21
#